data_65559fbde41e0635977d4051e852823d
#
_entry.id   65559fbde41e0635977d4051e852823d
#
_cell.length_a   1.000
_cell.length_b   1.000
_cell.length_c   1.000
_cell.angle_alpha   90.00
_cell.angle_beta   90.00
_cell.angle_gamma   90.00
#
_symmetry.space_group_name_H-M   'P 1'
#
loop_
_entity.id
_entity.type
_entity.pdbx_description
1 polymer ?
#
loop_
_entity_poly.entity_id
_entity_poly.type
_entity_poly.pdbx_seq_one_letter_code
_entity_poly.pdbx_strand_id
1 'polypeptide(L)'
;MTELIEQFSSELAARTAALQGAVAAIRLPRERHVSAIVRQGGVVVASEQSLPEREEFDLVLPGGAEATARLAGRDAGTNIAVLRLSQPVSPPVLTPGEAQAGALALALGADGTGGVSARLGLVNLAGAQWHSLAGGLIDRRIALDLRLARSEEGGPVFSAAGAFLGMSTFGARVRVLVIPAATLERIVPPLLKDGRVARGWLGVALHPVAVPDALREQAGQPSGLMVMSLVEGGPAAKAGIVPGDIVLGVNGAQALGFRRIAAQLAPDSIGRTAALRIVRGGSVLSLDAVVGARPAA
;
A
#
# COMPACT_ATOMS: atom_id res chain seq x y z
N MET A 1 10.75 26.96 31.44
CA MET A 1 10.29 26.81 30.02
C MET A 1 11.45 26.53 29.09
N THR A 2 12.58 27.23 29.15
CA THR A 2 13.79 26.98 28.33
C THR A 2 14.32 25.57 28.51
N GLU A 3 14.47 25.10 29.75
CA GLU A 3 14.95 23.77 30.08
C GLU A 3 14.07 22.65 29.50
N LEU A 4 12.74 22.80 29.52
CA LEU A 4 11.80 21.83 28.94
C LEU A 4 11.95 21.74 27.41
N ILE A 5 12.17 22.88 26.75
CA ILE A 5 12.38 22.93 25.29
C ILE A 5 13.72 22.28 24.93
N GLU A 6 14.76 22.55 25.68
CA GLU A 6 16.09 21.94 25.48
C GLU A 6 16.06 20.44 25.73
N GLN A 7 15.39 19.99 26.78
CA GLN A 7 15.18 18.57 27.04
C GLN A 7 14.42 17.89 25.91
N PHE A 8 13.31 18.47 25.45
CA PHE A 8 12.54 17.96 24.34
C PHE A 8 13.36 17.86 23.05
N SER A 9 14.14 18.90 22.72
CA SER A 9 15.02 18.93 21.56
C SER A 9 16.10 17.83 21.64
N SER A 10 16.72 17.67 22.81
CA SER A 10 17.76 16.67 23.06
C SER A 10 17.21 15.24 22.93
N GLU A 11 16.00 14.97 23.44
CA GLU A 11 15.32 13.70 23.32
C GLU A 11 15.00 13.35 21.85
N LEU A 12 14.53 14.31 21.04
CA LEU A 12 14.28 14.10 19.63
C LEU A 12 15.56 13.79 18.86
N ALA A 13 16.65 14.52 19.15
CA ALA A 13 17.95 14.28 18.53
C ALA A 13 18.50 12.89 18.90
N ALA A 14 18.41 12.49 20.18
CA ALA A 14 18.82 11.16 20.62
C ALA A 14 18.00 10.05 19.96
N ARG A 15 16.68 10.22 19.80
CA ARG A 15 15.83 9.25 19.09
C ARG A 15 16.18 9.16 17.62
N THR A 16 16.43 10.29 16.96
CA THR A 16 16.88 10.30 15.56
C THR A 16 18.17 9.53 15.40
N ALA A 17 19.15 9.77 16.28
CA ALA A 17 20.43 9.05 16.28
C ALA A 17 20.25 7.54 16.52
N ALA A 18 19.37 7.12 17.43
CA ALA A 18 19.10 5.70 17.70
C ALA A 18 18.39 4.99 16.54
N LEU A 19 17.59 5.70 15.73
CA LEU A 19 16.76 5.15 14.67
C LEU A 19 17.35 5.31 13.26
N GLN A 20 18.38 6.15 13.09
CA GLN A 20 19.00 6.41 11.78
C GLN A 20 19.50 5.14 11.09
N GLY A 21 19.93 4.14 11.84
CA GLY A 21 20.33 2.84 11.31
C GLY A 21 19.25 2.07 10.55
N ALA A 22 17.99 2.51 10.62
CA ALA A 22 16.88 1.95 9.85
C ALA A 22 16.66 2.65 8.50
N VAL A 23 17.46 3.66 8.12
CA VAL A 23 17.24 4.50 6.93
C VAL A 23 18.34 4.30 5.92
N ALA A 24 18.01 3.92 4.69
CA ALA A 24 18.94 3.88 3.56
C ALA A 24 18.43 4.75 2.41
N ALA A 25 19.35 5.17 1.52
CA ALA A 25 19.02 5.77 0.24
C ALA A 25 19.07 4.72 -0.86
N ILE A 26 18.07 4.63 -1.71
CA ILE A 26 18.10 3.90 -2.98
C ILE A 26 18.47 4.88 -4.07
N ARG A 27 19.57 4.64 -4.78
CA ARG A 27 20.04 5.50 -5.88
C ARG A 27 19.11 5.35 -7.11
N LEU A 28 18.76 6.47 -7.69
CA LEU A 28 17.95 6.58 -8.90
C LEU A 28 18.74 7.29 -10.00
N PRO A 29 18.31 7.19 -11.26
CA PRO A 29 18.93 7.93 -12.37
C PRO A 29 19.01 9.45 -12.10
N ARG A 30 20.00 10.13 -12.70
CA ARG A 30 20.25 11.57 -12.60
C ARG A 30 20.56 12.03 -11.17
N GLU A 31 21.40 11.28 -10.45
CA GLU A 31 21.85 11.59 -9.08
C GLU A 31 20.74 11.81 -8.06
N ARG A 32 19.57 11.27 -8.34
CA ARG A 32 18.45 11.29 -7.38
C ARG A 32 18.51 10.08 -6.46
N HIS A 33 17.83 10.15 -5.37
CA HIS A 33 17.58 9.03 -4.46
C HIS A 33 16.17 9.08 -3.89
N VAL A 34 15.74 7.98 -3.30
CA VAL A 34 14.57 7.88 -2.43
C VAL A 34 14.95 7.14 -1.17
N SER A 35 14.24 7.41 -0.10
CA SER A 35 14.46 6.76 1.19
C SER A 35 13.89 5.34 1.19
N ALA A 36 14.45 4.50 2.04
CA ALA A 36 13.97 3.15 2.27
C ALA A 36 14.21 2.75 3.73
N ILE A 37 13.47 1.76 4.18
CA ILE A 37 13.57 1.22 5.53
C ILE A 37 14.41 -0.05 5.51
N VAL A 38 15.52 -0.05 6.23
CA VAL A 38 16.34 -1.24 6.46
C VAL A 38 15.78 -2.01 7.65
N ARG A 39 15.52 -3.30 7.46
CA ARG A 39 14.99 -4.21 8.47
C ARG A 39 15.94 -5.38 8.73
N GLN A 40 15.72 -6.10 9.82
CA GLN A 40 16.45 -7.31 10.15
C GLN A 40 16.43 -8.32 8.99
N GLY A 41 17.49 -9.14 8.87
CA GLY A 41 17.60 -10.15 7.83
C GLY A 41 17.94 -9.62 6.44
N GLY A 42 18.50 -8.39 6.33
CA GLY A 42 18.88 -7.80 5.05
C GLY A 42 17.69 -7.41 4.17
N VAL A 43 16.53 -7.16 4.77
CA VAL A 43 15.33 -6.74 4.08
C VAL A 43 15.28 -5.22 3.99
N VAL A 44 15.02 -4.68 2.80
CA VAL A 44 14.78 -3.26 2.58
C VAL A 44 13.38 -3.06 2.05
N VAL A 45 12.63 -2.14 2.64
CA VAL A 45 11.26 -1.79 2.24
C VAL A 45 11.26 -0.37 1.69
N ALA A 46 10.64 -0.18 0.53
CA ALA A 46 10.58 1.11 -0.16
C ALA A 46 9.17 1.38 -0.69
N SER A 47 8.89 2.65 -1.02
CA SER A 47 7.67 3.06 -1.73
C SER A 47 7.73 2.55 -3.17
N GLU A 48 6.79 1.68 -3.56
CA GLU A 48 6.76 1.04 -4.88
C GLU A 48 6.64 2.07 -6.01
N GLN A 49 5.79 3.08 -5.84
CA GLN A 49 5.56 4.14 -6.84
C GLN A 49 6.80 5.01 -7.11
N SER A 50 7.81 4.99 -6.21
CA SER A 50 9.04 5.75 -6.34
C SER A 50 10.14 5.00 -7.07
N LEU A 51 9.99 3.68 -7.26
CA LEU A 51 11.00 2.84 -7.87
C LEU A 51 10.73 2.60 -9.36
N PRO A 52 11.79 2.68 -10.21
CA PRO A 52 11.70 2.26 -11.60
C PRO A 52 11.51 0.74 -11.72
N GLU A 53 11.10 0.27 -12.89
CA GLU A 53 11.04 -1.16 -13.21
C GLU A 53 12.46 -1.71 -13.45
N ARG A 54 13.08 -2.18 -12.37
CA ARG A 54 14.41 -2.80 -12.33
C ARG A 54 14.41 -3.94 -11.33
N GLU A 55 15.35 -4.87 -11.50
CA GLU A 55 15.56 -5.98 -10.56
C GLU A 55 16.66 -5.68 -9.53
N GLU A 56 17.61 -4.82 -9.86
CA GLU A 56 18.74 -4.49 -8.98
C GLU A 56 18.85 -2.99 -8.73
N PHE A 57 19.24 -2.65 -7.52
CA PHE A 57 19.33 -1.27 -7.03
C PHE A 57 20.61 -1.08 -6.23
N ASP A 58 21.25 0.08 -6.45
CA ASP A 58 22.37 0.54 -5.63
C ASP A 58 21.81 1.35 -4.45
N LEU A 59 22.37 1.11 -3.27
CA LEU A 59 21.98 1.75 -2.03
C LEU A 59 23.17 2.41 -1.35
N VAL A 60 22.86 3.45 -0.61
CA VAL A 60 23.75 3.99 0.43
C VAL A 60 23.12 3.66 1.77
N LEU A 61 23.81 2.82 2.53
CA LEU A 61 23.41 2.38 3.87
C LEU A 61 23.71 3.45 4.92
N PRO A 62 23.13 3.34 6.12
CA PRO A 62 23.50 4.18 7.25
C PRO A 62 25.02 4.23 7.45
N GLY A 63 25.58 5.43 7.62
CA GLY A 63 27.03 5.62 7.74
C GLY A 63 27.80 5.68 6.41
N GLY A 64 27.12 5.64 5.25
CA GLY A 64 27.70 5.89 3.94
C GLY A 64 28.23 4.66 3.21
N ALA A 65 28.09 3.46 3.78
CA ALA A 65 28.50 2.23 3.10
C ALA A 65 27.63 1.97 1.86
N GLU A 66 28.26 1.65 0.73
CA GLU A 66 27.56 1.26 -0.49
C GLU A 66 27.13 -0.21 -0.45
N ALA A 67 25.97 -0.50 -1.00
CA ALA A 67 25.43 -1.85 -1.09
C ALA A 67 24.59 -2.00 -2.37
N THR A 68 24.42 -3.25 -2.79
CA THR A 68 23.43 -3.60 -3.81
C THR A 68 22.29 -4.41 -3.21
N ALA A 69 21.11 -4.27 -3.75
CA ALA A 69 19.95 -5.07 -3.35
C ALA A 69 19.17 -5.51 -4.57
N ARG A 70 18.64 -6.73 -4.49
CA ARG A 70 17.78 -7.31 -5.54
C ARG A 70 16.31 -7.21 -5.15
N LEU A 71 15.47 -6.90 -6.12
CA LEU A 71 14.02 -6.89 -5.94
C LEU A 71 13.54 -8.29 -5.56
N ALA A 72 12.93 -8.41 -4.39
CA ALA A 72 12.26 -9.63 -3.95
C ALA A 72 10.79 -9.67 -4.39
N GLY A 73 10.15 -8.51 -4.46
CA GLY A 73 8.78 -8.38 -4.93
C GLY A 73 8.23 -6.97 -4.76
N ARG A 74 7.13 -6.69 -5.45
CA ARG A 74 6.43 -5.40 -5.36
C ARG A 74 4.92 -5.56 -5.38
N ASP A 75 4.24 -4.65 -4.71
CA ASP A 75 2.79 -4.58 -4.68
C ASP A 75 2.29 -3.14 -4.83
N ALA A 76 1.93 -2.77 -6.06
CA ALA A 76 1.37 -1.46 -6.37
C ALA A 76 0.08 -1.17 -5.58
N GLY A 77 -0.63 -2.22 -5.15
CA GLY A 77 -1.86 -2.07 -4.38
C GLY A 77 -1.65 -1.45 -3.02
N THR A 78 -0.60 -1.81 -2.32
CA THR A 78 -0.25 -1.24 -1.02
C THR A 78 0.92 -0.26 -1.09
N ASN A 79 1.47 -0.04 -2.30
CA ASN A 79 2.62 0.82 -2.54
C ASN A 79 3.87 0.35 -1.78
N ILE A 80 4.12 -0.96 -1.77
CA ILE A 80 5.25 -1.58 -1.08
C ILE A 80 6.12 -2.32 -2.08
N ALA A 81 7.42 -2.02 -2.09
CA ALA A 81 8.45 -2.81 -2.73
C ALA A 81 9.40 -3.37 -1.66
N VAL A 82 9.84 -4.61 -1.85
CA VAL A 82 10.76 -5.30 -0.94
C VAL A 82 12.02 -5.71 -1.71
N LEU A 83 13.16 -5.34 -1.18
CA LEU A 83 14.47 -5.70 -1.72
C LEU A 83 15.22 -6.58 -0.71
N ARG A 84 16.15 -7.39 -1.21
CA ARG A 84 17.12 -8.15 -0.40
C ARG A 84 18.51 -7.57 -0.62
N LEU A 85 19.17 -7.18 0.47
CA LEU A 85 20.57 -6.77 0.43
C LEU A 85 21.46 -7.95 0.11
N SER A 86 22.53 -7.69 -0.64
CA SER A 86 23.59 -8.66 -0.95
C SER A 86 24.52 -8.90 0.26
N GLN A 87 24.49 -8.03 1.26
CA GLN A 87 25.37 -8.08 2.43
C GLN A 87 24.56 -8.02 3.74
N PRO A 88 25.07 -8.62 4.84
CA PRO A 88 24.40 -8.55 6.12
C PRO A 88 24.46 -7.13 6.70
N VAL A 89 23.39 -6.75 7.39
CA VAL A 89 23.26 -5.48 8.11
C VAL A 89 22.60 -5.71 9.46
N SER A 90 22.87 -4.85 10.42
CA SER A 90 22.28 -4.91 11.77
C SER A 90 21.53 -3.62 12.10
N PRO A 91 20.37 -3.38 11.47
CA PRO A 91 19.56 -2.20 11.77
C PRO A 91 18.91 -2.31 13.17
N PRO A 92 18.44 -1.20 13.74
CA PRO A 92 17.66 -1.23 14.97
C PRO A 92 16.38 -2.04 14.80
N VAL A 93 15.91 -2.64 15.89
CA VAL A 93 14.60 -3.32 15.91
C VAL A 93 13.50 -2.28 15.89
N LEU A 94 12.60 -2.39 14.91
CA LEU A 94 11.46 -1.48 14.77
C LEU A 94 10.26 -2.09 15.50
N THR A 95 9.94 -1.56 16.68
CA THR A 95 8.76 -1.99 17.45
C THR A 95 7.50 -1.29 16.89
N PRO A 96 6.52 -2.03 16.36
CA PRO A 96 5.30 -1.44 15.85
C PRO A 96 4.54 -0.62 16.90
N GLY A 97 3.93 0.48 16.47
CA GLY A 97 3.09 1.33 17.30
C GLY A 97 1.84 1.79 16.56
N GLU A 98 0.93 2.39 17.31
CA GLU A 98 -0.31 2.93 16.76
C GLU A 98 -0.26 4.45 16.63
N ALA A 99 -0.73 4.94 15.48
CA ALA A 99 -0.90 6.36 15.26
C ALA A 99 -2.18 6.88 15.94
N GLN A 100 -2.07 8.03 16.60
CA GLN A 100 -3.19 8.74 17.20
C GLN A 100 -3.26 10.16 16.64
N ALA A 101 -4.44 10.61 16.23
CA ALA A 101 -4.64 11.97 15.74
C ALA A 101 -4.27 13.00 16.82
N GLY A 102 -3.52 14.01 16.44
CA GLY A 102 -2.98 15.04 17.36
C GLY A 102 -1.64 14.68 18.01
N ALA A 103 -1.17 13.42 17.90
CA ALA A 103 0.13 13.03 18.41
C ALA A 103 1.28 13.49 17.50
N LEU A 104 2.44 13.72 18.07
CA LEU A 104 3.67 14.02 17.32
C LEU A 104 4.17 12.78 16.58
N ALA A 105 4.64 13.00 15.35
CA ALA A 105 5.29 12.00 14.52
C ALA A 105 6.63 12.51 14.01
N LEU A 106 7.64 11.63 14.02
CA LEU A 106 8.98 11.86 13.51
C LEU A 106 9.15 11.03 12.23
N ALA A 107 9.28 11.69 11.08
CA ALA A 107 9.58 11.06 9.81
C ALA A 107 11.09 11.22 9.52
N LEU A 108 11.76 10.11 9.19
CA LEU A 108 13.17 10.12 8.80
C LEU A 108 13.30 9.86 7.31
N GLY A 109 14.21 10.56 6.66
CA GLY A 109 14.57 10.36 5.27
C GLY A 109 16.08 10.24 5.11
N ALA A 110 16.55 9.59 4.05
CA ALA A 110 17.96 9.53 3.70
C ALA A 110 18.41 10.85 3.05
N ASP A 111 19.64 11.30 3.32
CA ASP A 111 20.25 12.44 2.67
C ASP A 111 21.02 12.07 1.38
N GLY A 112 21.11 10.78 1.08
CA GLY A 112 21.83 10.24 -0.09
C GLY A 112 23.32 9.96 0.15
N THR A 113 23.87 10.35 1.29
CA THR A 113 25.29 10.17 1.64
C THR A 113 25.51 9.22 2.82
N GLY A 114 24.43 8.73 3.43
CA GLY A 114 24.44 7.83 4.58
C GLY A 114 24.05 8.50 5.90
N GLY A 115 23.72 9.78 5.85
CA GLY A 115 23.07 10.51 6.92
C GLY A 115 21.55 10.52 6.77
N VAL A 116 20.88 11.18 7.71
CA VAL A 116 19.41 11.25 7.75
C VAL A 116 18.92 12.70 7.88
N SER A 117 17.81 12.98 7.22
CA SER A 117 16.97 14.12 7.53
C SER A 117 15.86 13.70 8.50
N ALA A 118 15.44 14.62 9.36
CA ALA A 118 14.36 14.41 10.31
C ALA A 118 13.29 15.48 10.16
N ARG A 119 12.03 15.08 10.15
CA ARG A 119 10.86 15.98 10.09
C ARG A 119 9.93 15.68 11.24
N LEU A 120 9.64 16.67 12.04
CA LEU A 120 8.66 16.60 13.11
C LEU A 120 7.33 17.23 12.64
N GLY A 121 6.24 16.52 12.87
CA GLY A 121 4.90 16.99 12.54
C GLY A 121 3.84 16.30 13.39
N LEU A 122 2.58 16.53 13.05
CA LEU A 122 1.45 15.91 13.72
C LEU A 122 0.83 14.81 12.86
N VAL A 123 0.32 13.77 13.50
CA VAL A 123 -0.66 12.88 12.90
C VAL A 123 -1.98 13.64 12.78
N ASN A 124 -2.30 14.18 11.61
CA ASN A 124 -3.54 14.94 11.43
C ASN A 124 -4.75 14.06 11.15
N LEU A 125 -4.53 12.79 10.77
CA LEU A 125 -5.59 11.82 10.56
C LEU A 125 -5.11 10.42 10.97
N ALA A 126 -5.89 9.75 11.80
CA ALA A 126 -5.78 8.33 12.12
C ALA A 126 -7.18 7.69 11.97
N GLY A 127 -7.49 7.22 10.76
CA GLY A 127 -8.81 6.70 10.38
C GLY A 127 -8.85 5.18 10.29
N ALA A 128 -9.98 4.64 9.85
CA ALA A 128 -10.20 3.22 9.64
C ALA A 128 -9.35 2.67 8.46
N GLN A 129 -9.36 1.36 8.30
CA GLN A 129 -8.81 0.69 7.12
C GLN A 129 -9.47 1.19 5.82
N TRP A 130 -8.73 1.12 4.73
CA TRP A 130 -9.20 1.59 3.43
C TRP A 130 -8.51 0.86 2.28
N HIS A 131 -9.12 0.90 1.10
CA HIS A 131 -8.49 0.37 -0.12
C HIS A 131 -7.89 1.50 -0.95
N SER A 132 -6.68 1.28 -1.44
CA SER A 132 -6.04 2.17 -2.41
C SER A 132 -6.78 2.16 -3.76
N LEU A 133 -6.38 3.02 -4.69
CA LEU A 133 -6.92 3.02 -6.07
C LEU A 133 -6.58 1.73 -6.81
N ALA A 134 -5.43 1.13 -6.52
CA ALA A 134 -4.99 -0.15 -7.09
C ALA A 134 -5.55 -1.39 -6.34
N GLY A 135 -6.50 -1.19 -5.41
CA GLY A 135 -7.25 -2.26 -4.75
C GLY A 135 -6.55 -2.92 -3.57
N GLY A 136 -5.39 -2.43 -3.12
CA GLY A 136 -4.72 -2.95 -1.93
C GLY A 136 -5.38 -2.46 -0.65
N LEU A 137 -5.61 -3.38 0.29
CA LEU A 137 -6.07 -3.04 1.64
C LEU A 137 -4.92 -2.41 2.42
N ILE A 138 -5.16 -1.26 3.02
CA ILE A 138 -4.27 -0.56 3.93
C ILE A 138 -4.96 -0.53 5.30
N ASP A 139 -4.31 -1.08 6.31
CA ASP A 139 -4.92 -1.43 7.59
C ASP A 139 -5.40 -0.21 8.39
N ARG A 140 -4.83 0.97 8.12
CA ARG A 140 -5.26 2.22 8.73
C ARG A 140 -4.95 3.41 7.83
N ARG A 141 -5.81 4.40 7.78
CA ARG A 141 -5.55 5.64 7.06
C ARG A 141 -4.84 6.62 7.97
N ILE A 142 -3.54 6.80 7.76
CA ILE A 142 -2.70 7.73 8.54
C ILE A 142 -2.22 8.84 7.60
N ALA A 143 -2.43 10.09 7.99
CA ALA A 143 -1.89 11.27 7.30
C ALA A 143 -1.15 12.16 8.28
N LEU A 144 -0.08 12.79 7.80
CA LEU A 144 0.77 13.68 8.59
C LEU A 144 0.63 15.13 8.10
N ASP A 145 0.65 16.06 9.05
CA ASP A 145 0.79 17.48 8.79
C ASP A 145 2.27 17.87 8.82
N LEU A 146 2.98 17.49 7.78
CA LEU A 146 4.36 17.89 7.52
C LEU A 146 4.64 17.83 6.02
N ARG A 147 5.77 18.40 5.61
CA ARG A 147 6.25 18.34 4.24
C ARG A 147 7.48 17.44 4.15
N LEU A 148 7.51 16.58 3.13
CA LEU A 148 8.67 15.77 2.77
C LEU A 148 9.20 16.22 1.41
N ALA A 149 10.51 16.13 1.23
CA ALA A 149 11.11 16.15 -0.10
C ALA A 149 10.80 14.80 -0.81
N ARG A 150 10.85 14.77 -2.14
CA ARG A 150 10.64 13.51 -2.88
C ARG A 150 11.66 12.43 -2.54
N SER A 151 12.88 12.84 -2.17
CA SER A 151 13.94 11.93 -1.70
C SER A 151 13.64 11.31 -0.33
N GLU A 152 12.77 11.92 0.47
CA GLU A 152 12.39 11.42 1.79
C GLU A 152 11.22 10.41 1.74
N GLU A 153 10.60 10.21 0.57
CA GLU A 153 9.57 9.18 0.38
C GLU A 153 10.14 7.78 0.58
N GLY A 154 9.41 6.91 1.25
CA GLY A 154 9.81 5.54 1.58
C GLY A 154 10.52 5.42 2.93
N GLY A 155 10.83 6.53 3.59
CA GLY A 155 11.47 6.53 4.90
C GLY A 155 10.54 6.10 6.05
N PRO A 156 11.11 5.67 7.20
CA PRO A 156 10.33 5.27 8.35
C PRO A 156 9.70 6.46 9.07
N VAL A 157 8.52 6.23 9.63
CA VAL A 157 7.80 7.18 10.48
C VAL A 157 7.64 6.58 11.86
N PHE A 158 7.95 7.37 12.89
CA PHE A 158 7.88 6.98 14.29
C PHE A 158 6.94 7.90 15.07
N SER A 159 6.40 7.40 16.18
CA SER A 159 5.78 8.25 17.20
C SER A 159 6.86 9.02 17.97
N ALA A 160 6.47 10.03 18.74
CA ALA A 160 7.39 10.73 19.65
C ALA A 160 8.04 9.78 20.68
N ALA A 161 7.43 8.66 20.99
CA ALA A 161 8.00 7.61 21.85
C ALA A 161 8.99 6.66 21.13
N GLY A 162 9.20 6.81 19.81
CA GLY A 162 10.08 5.96 19.00
C GLY A 162 9.41 4.68 18.50
N ALA A 163 8.11 4.48 18.69
CA ALA A 163 7.40 3.35 18.14
C ALA A 163 7.20 3.52 16.61
N PHE A 164 7.41 2.47 15.85
CA PHE A 164 7.34 2.48 14.39
C PHE A 164 5.89 2.53 13.91
N LEU A 165 5.51 3.62 13.27
CA LEU A 165 4.17 3.84 12.73
C LEU A 165 4.01 3.29 11.31
N GLY A 166 5.10 3.23 10.54
CA GLY A 166 5.08 2.74 9.17
C GLY A 166 6.03 3.48 8.22
N MET A 167 5.75 3.40 6.93
CA MET A 167 6.53 3.98 5.83
C MET A 167 5.86 5.24 5.28
N SER A 168 6.60 6.33 5.11
CA SER A 168 6.11 7.56 4.48
C SER A 168 5.87 7.39 2.99
N THR A 169 4.82 8.00 2.46
CA THR A 169 4.53 8.05 1.02
C THR A 169 3.70 9.27 0.66
N PHE A 170 3.64 9.59 -0.63
CA PHE A 170 2.77 10.65 -1.13
C PHE A 170 1.43 10.10 -1.61
N GLY A 171 0.36 10.69 -1.08
CA GLY A 171 -0.99 10.55 -1.59
C GLY A 171 -1.36 11.64 -2.58
N ALA A 172 -2.64 11.68 -2.97
CA ALA A 172 -3.18 12.73 -3.83
C ALA A 172 -2.90 14.13 -3.27
N ARG A 173 -2.59 15.11 -4.15
CA ARG A 173 -2.25 16.49 -3.81
C ARG A 173 -1.03 16.63 -2.89
N VAL A 174 -0.03 15.74 -3.06
CA VAL A 174 1.24 15.76 -2.30
C VAL A 174 1.04 15.66 -0.77
N ARG A 175 -0.09 15.13 -0.32
CA ARG A 175 -0.33 14.89 1.10
C ARG A 175 0.56 13.74 1.58
N VAL A 176 1.22 13.92 2.70
CA VAL A 176 2.02 12.84 3.29
C VAL A 176 1.11 11.83 3.98
N LEU A 177 1.16 10.60 3.50
CA LEU A 177 0.49 9.45 4.07
C LEU A 177 1.52 8.50 4.69
N VAL A 178 1.08 7.65 5.58
CA VAL A 178 1.88 6.56 6.13
C VAL A 178 1.24 5.24 5.76
N ILE A 179 2.02 4.34 5.14
CA ILE A 179 1.66 2.93 5.02
C ILE A 179 1.92 2.31 6.39
N PRO A 180 0.88 1.87 7.12
CA PRO A 180 1.03 1.44 8.51
C PRO A 180 1.96 0.27 8.71
N ALA A 181 2.60 0.17 9.87
CA ALA A 181 3.43 -0.96 10.25
C ALA A 181 2.68 -2.30 10.09
N ALA A 182 1.40 -2.37 10.49
CA ALA A 182 0.57 -3.57 10.32
C ALA A 182 0.42 -3.99 8.85
N THR A 183 0.29 -3.01 7.91
CA THR A 183 0.26 -3.29 6.47
C THR A 183 1.61 -3.86 6.01
N LEU A 184 2.74 -3.31 6.47
CA LEU A 184 4.07 -3.81 6.14
C LEU A 184 4.26 -5.24 6.66
N GLU A 185 3.88 -5.52 7.90
CA GLU A 185 3.98 -6.87 8.49
C GLU A 185 3.17 -7.91 7.71
N ARG A 186 2.02 -7.54 7.17
CA ARG A 186 1.16 -8.42 6.37
C ARG A 186 1.68 -8.63 4.94
N ILE A 187 2.30 -7.60 4.33
CA ILE A 187 2.63 -7.60 2.89
C ILE A 187 4.08 -8.03 2.63
N VAL A 188 5.02 -7.71 3.51
CA VAL A 188 6.45 -8.05 3.31
C VAL A 188 6.69 -9.56 3.20
N PRO A 189 6.13 -10.45 4.06
CA PRO A 189 6.39 -11.88 3.96
C PRO A 189 5.99 -12.51 2.61
N PRO A 190 4.77 -12.31 2.05
CA PRO A 190 4.44 -12.86 0.74
C PRO A 190 5.29 -12.27 -0.39
N LEU A 191 5.70 -10.99 -0.32
CA LEU A 191 6.62 -10.43 -1.32
C LEU A 191 8.01 -11.08 -1.25
N LEU A 192 8.50 -11.41 -0.06
CA LEU A 192 9.77 -12.12 0.13
C LEU A 192 9.70 -13.57 -0.35
N LYS A 193 8.56 -14.23 -0.20
CA LYS A 193 8.38 -15.66 -0.54
C LYS A 193 8.01 -15.86 -2.00
N ASP A 194 7.01 -15.10 -2.48
CA ASP A 194 6.33 -15.38 -3.76
C ASP A 194 6.54 -14.26 -4.79
N GLY A 195 7.25 -13.19 -4.42
CA GLY A 195 7.48 -12.00 -5.24
C GLY A 195 6.24 -11.13 -5.45
N ARG A 196 5.08 -11.55 -4.97
CA ARG A 196 3.79 -10.88 -5.18
C ARG A 196 2.80 -11.15 -4.04
N VAL A 197 1.80 -10.27 -3.96
CA VAL A 197 0.63 -10.49 -3.11
C VAL A 197 -0.49 -11.09 -3.94
N ALA A 198 -0.91 -12.30 -3.60
CA ALA A 198 -2.07 -12.91 -4.25
C ALA A 198 -3.32 -12.05 -4.02
N ARG A 199 -4.16 -11.90 -5.05
CA ARG A 199 -5.45 -11.20 -4.97
C ARG A 199 -6.52 -11.99 -5.68
N GLY A 200 -7.72 -11.94 -5.13
CA GLY A 200 -8.87 -12.50 -5.79
C GLY A 200 -9.12 -11.81 -7.13
N TRP A 201 -9.61 -12.57 -8.09
CA TRP A 201 -9.80 -12.14 -9.46
C TRP A 201 -11.01 -12.84 -10.08
N LEU A 202 -11.78 -12.09 -10.85
CA LEU A 202 -12.94 -12.61 -11.59
C LEU A 202 -12.68 -12.72 -13.09
N GLY A 203 -11.67 -12.03 -13.62
CA GLY A 203 -11.37 -12.04 -15.06
C GLY A 203 -12.30 -11.19 -15.88
N VAL A 204 -12.70 -10.02 -15.37
CA VAL A 204 -13.61 -9.09 -16.04
C VAL A 204 -12.96 -7.70 -16.21
N ALA A 205 -13.19 -7.07 -17.35
CA ALA A 205 -13.00 -5.63 -17.52
C ALA A 205 -14.36 -4.95 -17.30
N LEU A 206 -14.38 -3.96 -16.42
CA LEU A 206 -15.61 -3.30 -15.98
C LEU A 206 -15.59 -1.81 -16.35
N HIS A 207 -16.77 -1.24 -16.64
CA HIS A 207 -16.95 0.19 -16.86
C HIS A 207 -18.16 0.72 -16.08
N PRO A 208 -18.04 1.88 -15.39
CA PRO A 208 -19.17 2.47 -14.68
C PRO A 208 -20.29 2.87 -15.63
N VAL A 209 -21.53 2.47 -15.31
CA VAL A 209 -22.72 2.82 -16.10
C VAL A 209 -23.91 3.14 -15.18
N ALA A 210 -24.85 3.93 -15.69
CA ALA A 210 -26.13 4.09 -15.05
C ALA A 210 -26.99 2.82 -15.26
N VAL A 211 -27.75 2.42 -14.24
CA VAL A 211 -28.77 1.40 -14.36
C VAL A 211 -29.97 2.02 -15.09
N PRO A 212 -30.56 1.36 -16.12
CA PRO A 212 -31.75 1.85 -16.78
C PRO A 212 -32.87 2.19 -15.80
N ASP A 213 -33.58 3.30 -16.01
CA ASP A 213 -34.57 3.83 -15.08
C ASP A 213 -35.64 2.78 -14.70
N ALA A 214 -36.12 2.02 -15.67
CA ALA A 214 -37.08 0.94 -15.47
C ALA A 214 -36.61 -0.18 -14.54
N LEU A 215 -35.30 -0.30 -14.31
CA LEU A 215 -34.72 -1.36 -13.48
C LEU A 215 -34.17 -0.85 -12.14
N ARG A 216 -34.16 0.47 -11.91
CA ARG A 216 -33.56 1.06 -10.69
C ARG A 216 -34.18 0.57 -9.40
N GLU A 217 -35.49 0.42 -9.39
CA GLU A 217 -36.21 -0.09 -8.20
C GLU A 217 -35.78 -1.54 -7.91
N GLN A 218 -35.81 -2.42 -8.90
CA GLN A 218 -35.38 -3.81 -8.76
C GLN A 218 -33.87 -3.94 -8.47
N ALA A 219 -33.05 -3.09 -9.08
CA ALA A 219 -31.62 -3.04 -8.83
C ALA A 219 -31.27 -2.50 -7.43
N GLY A 220 -32.12 -1.65 -6.84
CA GLY A 220 -31.88 -1.00 -5.56
C GLY A 220 -30.74 0.01 -5.58
N GLN A 221 -30.33 0.45 -6.78
CA GLN A 221 -29.23 1.41 -6.95
C GLN A 221 -29.25 2.06 -8.34
N PRO A 222 -28.78 3.33 -8.49
CA PRO A 222 -28.83 4.08 -9.75
C PRO A 222 -27.73 3.73 -10.74
N SER A 223 -26.66 3.04 -10.31
CA SER A 223 -25.48 2.75 -11.15
C SER A 223 -24.92 1.37 -10.85
N GLY A 224 -24.13 0.83 -11.75
CA GLY A 224 -23.42 -0.43 -11.64
C GLY A 224 -22.16 -0.43 -12.51
N LEU A 225 -21.57 -1.58 -12.68
CA LEU A 225 -20.35 -1.77 -13.48
C LEU A 225 -20.65 -2.73 -14.64
N MET A 226 -20.67 -2.21 -15.86
CA MET A 226 -20.89 -3.02 -17.07
C MET A 226 -19.66 -3.86 -17.37
N VAL A 227 -19.87 -5.12 -17.69
CA VAL A 227 -18.83 -6.05 -18.17
C VAL A 227 -18.53 -5.70 -19.63
N MET A 228 -17.32 -5.21 -19.88
CA MET A 228 -16.85 -4.83 -21.22
C MET A 228 -16.22 -6.03 -21.94
N SER A 229 -15.45 -6.83 -21.21
CA SER A 229 -14.82 -8.05 -21.70
C SER A 229 -14.55 -9.04 -20.57
N LEU A 230 -14.29 -10.27 -20.96
CA LEU A 230 -13.97 -11.39 -20.07
C LEU A 230 -12.68 -12.05 -20.51
N VAL A 231 -11.92 -12.54 -19.55
CA VAL A 231 -10.83 -13.46 -19.84
C VAL A 231 -11.43 -14.84 -20.12
N GLU A 232 -11.10 -15.42 -21.25
CA GLU A 232 -11.56 -16.76 -21.63
C GLU A 232 -11.18 -17.80 -20.57
N GLY A 233 -12.13 -18.64 -20.19
CA GLY A 233 -11.93 -19.63 -19.12
C GLY A 233 -11.72 -19.03 -17.72
N GLY A 234 -11.83 -17.70 -17.58
CA GLY A 234 -11.73 -17.02 -16.28
C GLY A 234 -12.93 -17.32 -15.36
N PRO A 235 -12.83 -16.97 -14.06
CA PRO A 235 -13.87 -17.22 -13.07
C PRO A 235 -15.25 -16.73 -13.46
N ALA A 236 -15.36 -15.48 -13.92
CA ALA A 236 -16.65 -14.92 -14.32
C ALA A 236 -17.21 -15.57 -15.61
N ALA A 237 -16.35 -15.91 -16.58
CA ALA A 237 -16.77 -16.63 -17.78
C ALA A 237 -17.32 -18.02 -17.43
N LYS A 238 -16.67 -18.75 -16.53
CA LYS A 238 -17.14 -20.05 -16.01
C LYS A 238 -18.45 -19.96 -15.24
N ALA A 239 -18.68 -18.82 -14.58
CA ALA A 239 -19.93 -18.51 -13.88
C ALA A 239 -21.07 -18.09 -14.84
N GLY A 240 -20.81 -18.00 -16.14
CA GLY A 240 -21.79 -17.64 -17.14
C GLY A 240 -22.03 -16.13 -17.25
N ILE A 241 -21.15 -15.28 -16.73
CA ILE A 241 -21.14 -13.81 -16.98
C ILE A 241 -20.82 -13.60 -18.46
N VAL A 242 -21.45 -12.60 -19.08
CA VAL A 242 -21.21 -12.22 -20.47
C VAL A 242 -20.99 -10.72 -20.61
N PRO A 243 -20.33 -10.24 -21.68
CA PRO A 243 -20.23 -8.82 -22.00
C PRO A 243 -21.62 -8.20 -22.11
N GLY A 244 -21.80 -6.99 -21.57
CA GLY A 244 -23.07 -6.29 -21.49
C GLY A 244 -23.84 -6.52 -20.18
N ASP A 245 -23.47 -7.49 -19.34
CA ASP A 245 -24.01 -7.58 -17.98
C ASP A 245 -23.64 -6.35 -17.17
N ILE A 246 -24.54 -5.87 -16.32
CA ILE A 246 -24.23 -4.79 -15.36
C ILE A 246 -24.14 -5.41 -13.98
N VAL A 247 -22.91 -5.47 -13.43
CA VAL A 247 -22.68 -5.94 -12.06
C VAL A 247 -23.23 -4.91 -11.08
N LEU A 248 -24.20 -5.32 -10.27
CA LEU A 248 -24.83 -4.53 -9.22
C LEU A 248 -24.17 -4.75 -7.86
N GLY A 249 -23.62 -5.93 -7.62
CA GLY A 249 -23.01 -6.25 -6.33
C GLY A 249 -22.23 -7.55 -6.33
N VAL A 250 -21.39 -7.69 -5.31
CA VAL A 250 -20.62 -8.89 -4.99
C VAL A 250 -20.77 -9.18 -3.51
N ASN A 251 -21.17 -10.39 -3.14
CA ASN A 251 -21.40 -10.82 -1.75
C ASN A 251 -22.29 -9.86 -0.94
N GLY A 252 -23.37 -9.33 -1.55
CA GLY A 252 -24.26 -8.36 -0.94
C GLY A 252 -23.75 -6.92 -0.89
N ALA A 253 -22.47 -6.68 -1.15
CA ALA A 253 -21.91 -5.31 -1.25
C ALA A 253 -22.23 -4.70 -2.62
N GLN A 254 -22.81 -3.49 -2.64
CA GLN A 254 -23.14 -2.80 -3.88
C GLN A 254 -21.91 -2.43 -4.70
N ALA A 255 -21.94 -2.69 -6.01
CA ALA A 255 -20.88 -2.39 -6.96
C ALA A 255 -20.94 -0.93 -7.47
N LEU A 256 -20.92 0.05 -6.57
CA LEU A 256 -20.93 1.48 -6.91
C LEU A 256 -19.57 2.00 -7.40
N GLY A 257 -18.57 1.15 -7.54
CA GLY A 257 -17.23 1.47 -8.03
C GLY A 257 -16.23 0.34 -7.80
N PHE A 258 -15.11 0.41 -8.51
CA PHE A 258 -14.07 -0.64 -8.51
C PHE A 258 -13.53 -0.98 -7.12
N ARG A 259 -13.38 0.02 -6.23
CA ARG A 259 -12.87 -0.20 -4.86
C ARG A 259 -13.76 -1.13 -4.04
N ARG A 260 -15.08 -1.03 -4.21
CA ARG A 260 -16.02 -1.88 -3.47
C ARG A 260 -15.94 -3.33 -3.93
N ILE A 261 -15.77 -3.56 -5.24
CA ILE A 261 -15.52 -4.91 -5.77
C ILE A 261 -14.16 -5.43 -5.31
N ALA A 262 -13.10 -4.61 -5.41
CA ALA A 262 -11.76 -5.01 -4.98
C ALA A 262 -11.72 -5.42 -3.50
N ALA A 263 -12.52 -4.78 -2.65
CA ALA A 263 -12.66 -5.15 -1.23
C ALA A 263 -13.25 -6.56 -1.03
N GLN A 264 -14.11 -7.03 -1.96
CA GLN A 264 -14.70 -8.37 -1.93
C GLN A 264 -13.78 -9.45 -2.52
N LEU A 265 -12.68 -9.03 -3.16
CA LEU A 265 -11.69 -9.89 -3.82
C LEU A 265 -10.35 -9.88 -3.06
N ALA A 266 -10.41 -9.85 -1.73
CA ALA A 266 -9.23 -9.95 -0.86
C ALA A 266 -8.54 -11.32 -1.02
N PRO A 267 -7.26 -11.48 -0.61
CA PRO A 267 -6.53 -12.73 -0.76
C PRO A 267 -7.25 -13.98 -0.23
N ASP A 268 -7.97 -13.83 0.87
CA ASP A 268 -8.74 -14.90 1.52
C ASP A 268 -10.01 -15.30 0.76
N SER A 269 -10.43 -14.52 -0.24
CA SER A 269 -11.55 -14.87 -1.13
C SER A 269 -11.16 -15.89 -2.21
N ILE A 270 -9.87 -16.09 -2.47
CA ILE A 270 -9.39 -17.02 -3.51
C ILE A 270 -9.86 -18.45 -3.20
N GLY A 271 -10.47 -19.09 -4.19
CA GLY A 271 -11.09 -20.43 -4.06
C GLY A 271 -12.47 -20.43 -3.42
N ARG A 272 -12.94 -19.30 -2.89
CA ARG A 272 -14.32 -19.18 -2.34
C ARG A 272 -15.30 -18.74 -3.42
N THR A 273 -16.56 -19.08 -3.23
CA THR A 273 -17.65 -18.62 -4.09
C THR A 273 -18.02 -17.18 -3.74
N ALA A 274 -18.11 -16.33 -4.77
CA ALA A 274 -18.63 -14.99 -4.69
C ALA A 274 -20.00 -14.93 -5.38
N ALA A 275 -21.02 -14.49 -4.66
CA ALA A 275 -22.35 -14.24 -5.22
C ALA A 275 -22.36 -12.91 -5.98
N LEU A 276 -22.60 -12.95 -7.28
CA LEU A 276 -22.65 -11.80 -8.18
C LEU A 276 -24.11 -11.46 -8.50
N ARG A 277 -24.53 -10.26 -8.16
CA ARG A 277 -25.85 -9.74 -8.55
C ARG A 277 -25.68 -8.88 -9.79
N ILE A 278 -26.38 -9.19 -10.86
CA ILE A 278 -26.24 -8.55 -12.18
C ILE A 278 -27.57 -8.14 -12.77
N VAL A 279 -27.53 -7.23 -13.77
CA VAL A 279 -28.63 -7.00 -14.71
C VAL A 279 -28.25 -7.64 -16.05
N ARG A 280 -29.16 -8.42 -16.61
CA ARG A 280 -29.10 -9.00 -17.96
C ARG A 280 -30.49 -9.06 -18.58
N GLY A 281 -30.62 -8.59 -19.83
CA GLY A 281 -31.87 -8.70 -20.59
C GLY A 281 -33.11 -8.11 -19.91
N GLY A 282 -32.95 -7.02 -19.13
CA GLY A 282 -34.05 -6.38 -18.42
C GLY A 282 -34.44 -7.04 -17.08
N SER A 283 -33.66 -8.00 -16.58
CA SER A 283 -33.91 -8.69 -15.33
C SER A 283 -32.70 -8.67 -14.41
N VAL A 284 -32.94 -8.68 -13.08
CA VAL A 284 -31.88 -8.83 -12.07
C VAL A 284 -31.69 -10.32 -11.78
N LEU A 285 -30.46 -10.79 -11.91
CA LEU A 285 -30.06 -12.20 -11.72
C LEU A 285 -28.96 -12.29 -10.66
N SER A 286 -28.85 -13.46 -10.05
CA SER A 286 -27.72 -13.83 -9.18
C SER A 286 -26.98 -15.00 -9.78
N LEU A 287 -25.65 -14.88 -9.86
CA LEU A 287 -24.73 -15.92 -10.36
C LEU A 287 -23.62 -16.13 -9.36
N ASP A 288 -23.17 -17.36 -9.23
CA ASP A 288 -22.07 -17.73 -8.32
C ASP A 288 -20.77 -17.93 -9.11
N ALA A 289 -19.72 -17.23 -8.75
CA ALA A 289 -18.39 -17.34 -9.34
C ALA A 289 -17.37 -17.79 -8.30
N VAL A 290 -16.58 -18.81 -8.60
CA VAL A 290 -15.44 -19.17 -7.77
C VAL A 290 -14.30 -18.18 -8.04
N VAL A 291 -13.90 -17.43 -7.03
CA VAL A 291 -12.84 -16.42 -7.15
C VAL A 291 -11.51 -17.09 -7.46
N GLY A 292 -10.88 -16.73 -8.57
CA GLY A 292 -9.53 -17.18 -8.92
C GLY A 292 -8.44 -16.33 -8.30
N ALA A 293 -7.20 -16.81 -8.32
CA ALA A 293 -6.04 -15.96 -8.09
C ALA A 293 -5.75 -15.13 -9.35
N ARG A 294 -5.44 -13.85 -9.20
CA ARG A 294 -5.04 -13.00 -10.34
C ARG A 294 -3.78 -13.56 -10.97
N PRO A 295 -3.74 -13.85 -12.27
CA PRO A 295 -2.53 -14.29 -12.98
C PRO A 295 -1.38 -13.28 -12.77
N ALA A 296 -0.14 -13.76 -12.86
CA ALA A 296 1.02 -12.89 -13.02
C ALA A 296 0.90 -12.17 -14.38
N ALA A 297 1.24 -10.90 -14.42
CA ALA A 297 1.32 -10.13 -15.65
C ALA A 297 2.52 -10.56 -16.49
#